data_7e0effa1b006b274fba861769d699e9a
#
_entry.id   7e0effa1b006b274fba861769d699e9a
#
_cell.length_a   1.000
_cell.length_b   1.000
_cell.length_c   1.000
_cell.angle_alpha   90.00
_cell.angle_beta   90.00
_cell.angle_gamma   90.00
#
_symmetry.space_group_name_H-M   'P 1'
#
loop_
_entity.id
_entity.type
_entity.pdbx_description
1 polymer ?
#
loop_
_entity_poly.entity_id
_entity_poly.type
_entity_poly.pdbx_seq_one_letter_code
_entity_poly.pdbx_strand_id
1 'polypeptide(L)'
;LVEESDIIALLRKITDSFQLVAEEKQIDFKVDTDCKELYIWIDRDKFEKIFFNLLSNAFKYTPSGKAVTVRITTDTENVTISVIDEGIGIEPGKQKSLFQRFETLARYNILQPSSGIGLSLVRELVELHHGIIEVSSQPGNGSCFSVQFPTRRDILEQDPQVEFILADSYQAAIATDQNTFDMKPVASSP
;
A
#
# COMPACT_ATOMS: atom_id res chain seq x y z
N LEU A 1 7.57 -10.35 -8.05
CA LEU A 1 6.56 -11.24 -8.64
C LEU A 1 5.24 -10.50 -8.75
N VAL A 2 4.60 -10.48 -9.92
CA VAL A 2 3.29 -9.85 -10.14
C VAL A 2 2.24 -10.88 -10.50
N GLU A 3 1.03 -10.68 -10.00
CA GLU A 3 -0.15 -11.51 -10.27
C GLU A 3 -1.37 -10.62 -10.51
N GLU A 4 -2.36 -11.11 -11.26
CA GLU A 4 -3.62 -10.42 -11.42
C GLU A 4 -4.38 -10.44 -10.09
N SER A 5 -4.70 -9.27 -9.56
CA SER A 5 -5.24 -9.13 -8.21
C SER A 5 -6.36 -8.09 -8.15
N ASP A 6 -7.41 -8.40 -7.39
CA ASP A 6 -8.45 -7.44 -7.06
C ASP A 6 -7.93 -6.47 -5.98
N ILE A 7 -7.54 -5.26 -6.42
CA ILE A 7 -7.01 -4.24 -5.53
C ILE A 7 -8.05 -3.64 -4.59
N ILE A 8 -9.34 -3.72 -4.93
CA ILE A 8 -10.41 -3.26 -4.03
C ILE A 8 -10.49 -4.19 -2.81
N ALA A 9 -10.43 -5.51 -3.04
CA ALA A 9 -10.40 -6.48 -1.95
C ALA A 9 -9.14 -6.34 -1.09
N LEU A 10 -7.97 -6.12 -1.71
CA LEU A 10 -6.71 -5.87 -0.98
C LEU A 10 -6.77 -4.60 -0.14
N LEU A 11 -7.26 -3.49 -0.71
CA LEU A 11 -7.40 -2.22 0.02
C LEU A 11 -8.38 -2.35 1.18
N ARG A 12 -9.51 -3.06 1.02
CA ARG A 12 -10.45 -3.32 2.12
C ARG A 12 -9.76 -4.05 3.26
N LYS A 13 -9.02 -5.12 2.98
CA LYS A 13 -8.26 -5.85 4.00
C LYS A 13 -7.29 -4.94 4.76
N ILE A 14 -6.57 -4.07 4.05
CA ILE A 14 -5.65 -3.12 4.67
C ILE A 14 -6.42 -2.10 5.51
N THR A 15 -7.47 -1.48 4.97
CA THR A 15 -8.25 -0.45 5.66
C THR A 15 -8.97 -1.00 6.89
N ASP A 16 -9.48 -2.22 6.83
CA ASP A 16 -10.10 -2.90 7.98
C ASP A 16 -9.13 -3.02 9.16
N SER A 17 -7.83 -3.21 8.90
CA SER A 17 -6.82 -3.27 9.95
C SER A 17 -6.60 -1.93 10.69
N PHE A 18 -7.05 -0.81 10.12
CA PHE A 18 -6.96 0.52 10.73
C PHE A 18 -8.25 0.97 11.44
N GLN A 19 -9.36 0.22 11.36
CA GLN A 19 -10.63 0.62 11.97
C GLN A 19 -10.52 0.83 13.48
N LEU A 20 -9.89 -0.10 14.19
CA LEU A 20 -9.70 0.02 15.64
C LEU A 20 -8.87 1.27 16.00
N VAL A 21 -7.81 1.53 15.24
CA VAL A 21 -6.97 2.73 15.44
C VAL A 21 -7.77 4.01 15.16
N ALA A 22 -8.65 4.00 14.16
CA ALA A 22 -9.54 5.12 13.85
C ALA A 22 -10.49 5.42 15.01
N GLU A 23 -11.12 4.37 15.57
CA GLU A 23 -12.01 4.48 16.73
C GLU A 23 -11.27 5.02 17.96
N GLU A 24 -10.13 4.42 18.32
CA GLU A 24 -9.32 4.83 19.48
C GLU A 24 -8.84 6.29 19.36
N LYS A 25 -8.49 6.73 18.16
CA LYS A 25 -8.05 8.10 17.89
C LYS A 25 -9.19 9.06 17.59
N GLN A 26 -10.44 8.58 17.50
CA GLN A 26 -11.61 9.38 17.09
C GLN A 26 -11.40 10.05 15.72
N ILE A 27 -10.83 9.34 14.77
CA ILE A 27 -10.62 9.78 13.38
C ILE A 27 -11.78 9.26 12.53
N ASP A 28 -12.43 10.13 11.73
CA ASP A 28 -13.43 9.73 10.74
C ASP A 28 -12.74 9.07 9.54
N PHE A 29 -12.73 7.73 9.51
CA PHE A 29 -12.04 6.96 8.48
C PHE A 29 -12.99 6.45 7.41
N LYS A 30 -12.72 6.78 6.14
CA LYS A 30 -13.60 6.43 5.01
C LYS A 30 -12.82 5.86 3.83
N VAL A 31 -13.50 4.96 3.10
CA VAL A 31 -13.08 4.49 1.77
C VAL A 31 -14.11 5.00 0.75
N ASP A 32 -13.66 5.79 -0.20
CA ASP A 32 -14.46 6.47 -1.23
C ASP A 32 -14.13 5.84 -2.59
N THR A 33 -15.02 4.99 -3.10
CA THR A 33 -14.90 4.33 -4.40
C THR A 33 -16.24 3.86 -4.93
N ASP A 34 -16.44 4.00 -6.23
CA ASP A 34 -17.58 3.44 -6.96
C ASP A 34 -17.31 2.02 -7.47
N CYS A 35 -16.05 1.54 -7.40
CA CYS A 35 -15.65 0.22 -7.86
C CYS A 35 -15.97 -0.85 -6.82
N LYS A 36 -16.66 -1.92 -7.25
CA LYS A 36 -16.86 -3.11 -6.41
C LYS A 36 -15.65 -4.04 -6.42
N GLU A 37 -15.02 -4.17 -7.58
CA GLU A 37 -13.82 -4.96 -7.86
C GLU A 37 -13.01 -4.26 -8.94
N LEU A 38 -11.71 -4.41 -8.92
CA LEU A 38 -10.79 -3.89 -9.94
C LEU A 38 -9.54 -4.75 -10.00
N TYR A 39 -9.36 -5.44 -11.11
CA TYR A 39 -8.22 -6.33 -11.31
C TYR A 39 -7.10 -5.61 -12.06
N ILE A 40 -5.90 -5.62 -11.46
CA ILE A 40 -4.66 -5.16 -12.09
C ILE A 40 -3.52 -6.13 -11.78
N TRP A 41 -2.43 -6.02 -12.53
CA TRP A 41 -1.23 -6.84 -12.32
C TRP A 41 -0.30 -6.14 -11.31
N ILE A 42 -0.14 -6.73 -10.14
CA ILE A 42 0.69 -6.18 -9.04
C ILE A 42 1.38 -7.27 -8.22
N ASP A 43 2.42 -6.88 -7.52
CA ASP A 43 2.98 -7.64 -6.40
C ASP A 43 2.21 -7.28 -5.12
N ARG A 44 1.40 -8.23 -4.61
CA ARG A 44 0.51 -8.00 -3.47
C ARG A 44 1.24 -7.54 -2.22
N ASP A 45 2.37 -8.17 -1.91
CA ASP A 45 3.14 -7.83 -0.71
C ASP A 45 3.67 -6.39 -0.77
N LYS A 46 4.12 -5.97 -1.95
CA LYS A 46 4.59 -4.60 -2.17
C LYS A 46 3.44 -3.61 -2.11
N PHE A 47 2.30 -3.95 -2.72
CA PHE A 47 1.09 -3.13 -2.66
C PHE A 47 0.61 -2.95 -1.20
N GLU A 48 0.53 -4.02 -0.41
CA GLU A 48 0.17 -3.94 1.01
C GLU A 48 1.17 -3.03 1.77
N LYS A 49 2.47 -3.13 1.53
CA LYS A 49 3.50 -2.29 2.16
C LYS A 49 3.35 -0.81 1.81
N ILE A 50 3.02 -0.48 0.55
CA ILE A 50 2.77 0.89 0.10
C ILE A 50 1.65 1.52 0.94
N PHE A 51 0.46 0.90 0.92
CA PHE A 51 -0.71 1.50 1.55
C PHE A 51 -0.68 1.43 3.07
N PHE A 52 -0.07 0.40 3.65
CA PHE A 52 0.16 0.36 5.09
C PHE A 52 1.05 1.53 5.56
N ASN A 53 2.12 1.85 4.83
CA ASN A 53 2.98 3.00 5.15
C ASN A 53 2.24 4.34 5.00
N LEU A 54 1.49 4.52 3.91
CA LEU A 54 0.74 5.75 3.67
C LEU A 54 -0.34 5.96 4.74
N LEU A 55 -1.13 4.93 5.07
CA LEU A 55 -2.15 4.98 6.11
C LEU A 55 -1.54 5.19 7.49
N SER A 56 -0.46 4.48 7.84
CA SER A 56 0.24 4.69 9.12
C SER A 56 0.69 6.14 9.28
N ASN A 57 1.17 6.77 8.21
CA ASN A 57 1.53 8.19 8.24
C ASN A 57 0.29 9.08 8.40
N ALA A 58 -0.78 8.85 7.64
CA ALA A 58 -2.03 9.60 7.76
C ALA A 58 -2.57 9.55 9.19
N PHE A 59 -2.69 8.35 9.78
CA PHE A 59 -3.15 8.20 11.17
C PHE A 59 -2.20 8.77 12.21
N LYS A 60 -0.90 8.81 11.92
CA LYS A 60 0.10 9.39 12.83
C LYS A 60 -0.03 10.91 12.93
N TYR A 61 -0.29 11.57 11.81
CA TYR A 61 -0.25 13.03 11.72
C TYR A 61 -1.63 13.70 11.72
N THR A 62 -2.70 12.91 11.77
CA THR A 62 -4.09 13.41 11.87
C THR A 62 -4.50 13.49 13.33
N PRO A 63 -4.93 14.67 13.80
CA PRO A 63 -5.47 14.84 15.15
C PRO A 63 -6.84 14.17 15.33
N SER A 64 -7.22 13.91 16.57
CA SER A 64 -8.58 13.48 16.95
C SER A 64 -9.65 14.43 16.42
N GLY A 65 -10.78 13.90 15.99
CA GLY A 65 -11.91 14.66 15.43
C GLY A 65 -11.75 15.10 13.98
N LYS A 66 -10.69 14.64 13.32
CA LYS A 66 -10.40 14.90 11.90
C LYS A 66 -10.60 13.64 11.06
N ALA A 67 -10.50 13.77 9.72
CA ALA A 67 -10.77 12.69 8.79
C ALA A 67 -9.51 12.14 8.11
N VAL A 68 -9.56 10.85 7.78
CA VAL A 68 -8.67 10.17 6.83
C VAL A 68 -9.54 9.48 5.79
N THR A 69 -9.25 9.69 4.50
CA THR A 69 -10.03 9.10 3.41
C THR A 69 -9.10 8.39 2.42
N VAL A 70 -9.44 7.16 2.06
CA VAL A 70 -8.84 6.46 0.93
C VAL A 70 -9.78 6.63 -0.26
N ARG A 71 -9.34 7.32 -1.31
CA ARG A 71 -10.12 7.52 -2.53
C ARG A 71 -9.52 6.75 -3.67
N ILE A 72 -10.37 6.06 -4.44
CA ILE A 72 -9.97 5.29 -5.60
C ILE A 72 -10.72 5.82 -6.81
N THR A 73 -9.97 6.21 -7.84
CA THR A 73 -10.50 6.66 -9.13
C THR A 73 -9.79 5.92 -10.26
N THR A 74 -10.49 5.70 -11.36
CA THR A 74 -9.96 5.01 -12.54
C THR A 74 -10.17 5.85 -13.78
N ASP A 75 -9.23 5.80 -14.68
CA ASP A 75 -9.38 6.23 -16.08
C ASP A 75 -9.14 5.02 -17.01
N THR A 76 -8.96 5.28 -18.31
CA THR A 76 -8.80 4.22 -19.32
C THR A 76 -7.47 3.46 -19.21
N GLU A 77 -6.46 4.04 -18.59
CA GLU A 77 -5.09 3.50 -18.58
C GLU A 77 -4.57 3.25 -17.17
N ASN A 78 -5.13 3.96 -16.18
CA ASN A 78 -4.59 3.99 -14.83
C ASN A 78 -5.66 3.87 -13.76
N VAL A 79 -5.24 3.38 -12.60
CA VAL A 79 -5.97 3.54 -11.33
C VAL A 79 -5.17 4.48 -10.43
N THR A 80 -5.84 5.44 -9.83
CA THR A 80 -5.25 6.35 -8.83
C THR A 80 -5.87 6.06 -7.46
N ILE A 81 -5.02 5.79 -6.48
CA ILE A 81 -5.41 5.56 -5.09
C ILE A 81 -4.80 6.67 -4.26
N SER A 82 -5.64 7.47 -3.64
CA SER A 82 -5.24 8.63 -2.85
C SER A 82 -5.53 8.39 -1.37
N VAL A 83 -4.52 8.57 -0.52
CA VAL A 83 -4.67 8.64 0.93
C VAL A 83 -4.68 10.12 1.32
N ILE A 84 -5.82 10.58 1.78
CA ILE A 84 -6.11 11.98 2.10
C ILE A 84 -6.27 12.09 3.60
N ASP A 85 -5.51 12.99 4.24
CA ASP A 85 -5.60 13.27 5.66
C ASP A 85 -5.88 14.75 5.92
N GLU A 86 -6.60 15.03 7.00
CA GLU A 86 -6.81 16.38 7.55
C GLU A 86 -5.81 16.68 8.68
N GLY A 87 -4.56 16.24 8.51
CA GLY A 87 -3.50 16.40 9.47
C GLY A 87 -2.84 17.77 9.49
N ILE A 88 -1.67 17.80 10.08
CA ILE A 88 -0.87 19.04 10.23
C ILE A 88 -0.36 19.62 8.91
N GLY A 89 -0.41 18.82 7.83
CA GLY A 89 0.17 19.20 6.53
C GLY A 89 1.69 19.26 6.53
N ILE A 90 2.24 19.60 5.37
CA ILE A 90 3.69 19.57 5.09
C ILE A 90 4.12 20.87 4.44
N GLU A 91 5.17 21.49 4.99
CA GLU A 91 5.76 22.70 4.43
C GLU A 91 6.28 22.48 3.00
N PRO A 92 6.06 23.45 2.07
CA PRO A 92 6.45 23.29 0.67
C PRO A 92 7.93 22.95 0.47
N GLY A 93 8.81 23.51 1.30
CA GLY A 93 10.26 23.23 1.26
C GLY A 93 10.62 21.77 1.59
N LYS A 94 9.78 21.08 2.36
CA LYS A 94 9.98 19.67 2.75
C LYS A 94 9.35 18.68 1.78
N GLN A 95 8.34 19.08 1.01
CA GLN A 95 7.66 18.16 0.10
C GLN A 95 8.60 17.56 -0.95
N LYS A 96 9.60 18.33 -1.42
CA LYS A 96 10.58 17.86 -2.40
C LYS A 96 11.54 16.79 -1.85
N SER A 97 11.78 16.78 -0.55
CA SER A 97 12.70 15.82 0.10
C SER A 97 12.00 14.63 0.78
N LEU A 98 10.66 14.63 0.83
CA LEU A 98 9.88 13.59 1.54
C LEU A 98 10.19 12.15 1.13
N PHE A 99 10.55 11.96 -0.13
CA PHE A 99 10.86 10.65 -0.69
C PHE A 99 12.36 10.34 -0.69
N GLN A 100 13.19 11.19 -0.05
CA GLN A 100 14.61 10.91 0.15
C GLN A 100 14.79 10.06 1.42
N ARG A 101 15.78 9.15 1.37
CA ARG A 101 16.10 8.31 2.55
C ARG A 101 16.55 9.18 3.72
N PHE A 102 16.08 8.84 4.92
CA PHE A 102 16.41 9.52 6.19
C PHE A 102 15.82 10.92 6.39
N GLU A 103 14.94 11.38 5.49
CA GLU A 103 14.14 12.57 5.77
C GLU A 103 12.99 12.21 6.72
N THR A 104 12.99 12.82 7.88
CA THR A 104 11.92 12.68 8.87
C THR A 104 11.22 14.01 9.09
N LEU A 105 9.90 13.98 9.16
CA LEU A 105 9.08 15.10 9.62
C LEU A 105 9.25 15.35 11.14
N ALA A 106 10.33 14.87 11.72
CA ALA A 106 10.60 14.61 13.14
C ALA A 106 10.61 15.84 14.08
N ARG A 107 10.21 17.03 13.64
CA ARG A 107 10.10 18.17 14.55
C ARG A 107 8.80 18.24 15.37
N TYR A 108 7.82 17.39 15.07
CA TYR A 108 6.50 17.51 15.70
C TYR A 108 6.10 16.39 16.65
N ASN A 109 6.88 15.31 16.79
CA ASN A 109 6.51 14.25 17.72
C ASN A 109 7.72 13.55 18.33
N ILE A 110 8.12 14.03 19.52
CA ILE A 110 9.20 13.45 20.33
C ILE A 110 8.85 12.04 20.83
N LEU A 111 7.57 11.65 20.78
CA LEU A 111 7.05 10.40 21.38
C LEU A 111 6.97 9.21 20.43
N GLN A 112 7.13 9.38 19.12
CA GLN A 112 7.16 8.28 18.16
C GLN A 112 8.26 8.49 17.12
N PRO A 113 9.41 7.81 17.25
CA PRO A 113 10.48 7.87 16.28
C PRO A 113 10.01 7.27 14.94
N SER A 114 10.05 8.05 13.88
CA SER A 114 9.91 7.56 12.52
C SER A 114 11.31 7.34 11.94
N SER A 115 11.54 6.18 11.33
CA SER A 115 12.86 5.82 10.77
C SER A 115 13.26 6.66 9.55
N GLY A 116 12.34 7.49 8.99
CA GLY A 116 12.57 8.24 7.76
C GLY A 116 12.72 7.37 6.50
N ILE A 117 12.38 6.09 6.60
CA ILE A 117 12.54 5.12 5.51
C ILE A 117 11.20 4.86 4.80
N GLY A 118 10.07 5.10 5.48
CA GLY A 118 8.74 4.68 4.98
C GLY A 118 8.38 5.26 3.62
N LEU A 119 8.50 6.57 3.42
CA LEU A 119 8.10 7.20 2.15
C LEU A 119 9.10 6.98 1.01
N SER A 120 10.40 6.87 1.30
CA SER A 120 11.38 6.48 0.26
C SER A 120 11.15 5.04 -0.22
N LEU A 121 10.81 4.13 0.71
CA LEU A 121 10.42 2.78 0.37
C LEU A 121 9.13 2.76 -0.46
N VAL A 122 8.11 3.53 -0.08
CA VAL A 122 6.86 3.66 -0.86
C VAL A 122 7.17 4.05 -2.30
N ARG A 123 8.01 5.06 -2.51
CA ARG A 123 8.39 5.50 -3.85
C ARG A 123 9.08 4.39 -4.64
N GLU A 124 10.08 3.72 -4.05
CA GLU A 124 10.77 2.60 -4.69
C GLU A 124 9.79 1.47 -5.08
N LEU A 125 8.86 1.12 -4.19
CA LEU A 125 7.86 0.08 -4.46
C LEU A 125 6.85 0.49 -5.54
N VAL A 126 6.44 1.75 -5.60
CA VAL A 126 5.55 2.28 -6.64
C VAL A 126 6.27 2.28 -8.00
N GLU A 127 7.52 2.73 -8.05
CA GLU A 127 8.34 2.74 -9.27
C GLU A 127 8.57 1.32 -9.83
N LEU A 128 8.72 0.30 -8.97
CA LEU A 128 8.80 -1.12 -9.37
C LEU A 128 7.52 -1.65 -10.06
N HIS A 129 6.40 -0.96 -9.88
CA HIS A 129 5.13 -1.27 -10.57
C HIS A 129 4.88 -0.34 -11.77
N HIS A 130 5.91 0.39 -12.23
CA HIS A 130 5.78 1.43 -13.25
C HIS A 130 4.72 2.50 -12.90
N GLY A 131 4.47 2.67 -11.60
CA GLY A 131 3.55 3.66 -11.05
C GLY A 131 4.22 5.00 -10.77
N ILE A 132 3.39 5.96 -10.38
CA ILE A 132 3.79 7.31 -9.99
C ILE A 132 3.22 7.60 -8.61
N ILE A 133 4.02 8.25 -7.74
CA ILE A 133 3.53 8.79 -6.47
C ILE A 133 3.70 10.29 -6.44
N GLU A 134 2.64 10.98 -6.04
CA GLU A 134 2.62 12.44 -5.89
C GLU A 134 2.12 12.82 -4.50
N VAL A 135 2.49 14.01 -4.05
CA VAL A 135 2.02 14.60 -2.81
C VAL A 135 1.55 16.02 -3.05
N SER A 136 0.37 16.33 -2.53
CA SER A 136 -0.17 17.68 -2.43
C SER A 136 -0.49 17.95 -0.96
N SER A 137 0.10 18.99 -0.38
CA SER A 137 -0.09 19.30 1.03
C SER A 137 0.07 20.77 1.31
N GLN A 138 -0.64 21.25 2.33
CA GLN A 138 -0.50 22.61 2.84
C GLN A 138 -0.46 22.56 4.37
N PRO A 139 0.43 23.34 5.02
CA PRO A 139 0.46 23.44 6.47
C PRO A 139 -0.92 23.77 7.06
N GLY A 140 -1.37 22.97 8.02
CA GLY A 140 -2.66 23.12 8.68
C GLY A 140 -3.87 22.57 7.93
N ASN A 141 -3.72 22.15 6.65
CA ASN A 141 -4.81 21.66 5.81
C ASN A 141 -4.65 20.18 5.41
N GLY A 142 -3.71 19.46 6.02
CA GLY A 142 -3.49 18.05 5.74
C GLY A 142 -2.69 17.76 4.48
N SER A 143 -2.72 16.50 4.07
CA SER A 143 -1.97 16.01 2.92
C SER A 143 -2.79 15.03 2.08
N CYS A 144 -2.46 14.96 0.79
CA CYS A 144 -2.97 13.98 -0.14
C CYS A 144 -1.77 13.30 -0.81
N PHE A 145 -1.61 12.02 -0.55
CA PHE A 145 -0.65 11.16 -1.24
C PHE A 145 -1.40 10.34 -2.29
N SER A 146 -1.10 10.55 -3.56
CA SER A 146 -1.74 9.88 -4.68
C SER A 146 -0.76 8.92 -5.34
N VAL A 147 -1.13 7.64 -5.41
CA VAL A 147 -0.38 6.59 -6.09
C VAL A 147 -1.17 6.18 -7.33
N GLN A 148 -0.52 6.25 -8.48
CA GLN A 148 -1.09 5.83 -9.76
C GLN A 148 -0.40 4.55 -10.23
N PHE A 149 -1.18 3.55 -10.62
CA PHE A 149 -0.69 2.33 -11.26
C PHE A 149 -1.30 2.16 -12.64
N PRO A 150 -0.54 1.64 -13.63
CA PRO A 150 -1.09 1.24 -14.90
C PRO A 150 -2.05 0.06 -14.72
N THR A 151 -3.19 0.08 -15.42
CA THR A 151 -4.14 -1.04 -15.44
C THR A 151 -3.75 -2.09 -16.47
N ARG A 152 -2.93 -1.73 -17.45
CA ARG A 152 -2.54 -2.57 -18.58
C ARG A 152 -1.34 -3.43 -18.25
N ARG A 153 -1.46 -4.73 -18.53
CA ARG A 153 -0.40 -5.71 -18.33
C ARG A 153 0.82 -5.51 -19.24
N ASP A 154 0.60 -5.09 -20.49
CA ASP A 154 1.64 -4.93 -21.50
C ASP A 154 2.73 -3.91 -21.11
N ILE A 155 2.41 -2.98 -20.21
CA ILE A 155 3.40 -2.03 -19.65
C ILE A 155 4.42 -2.78 -18.78
N LEU A 156 3.95 -3.73 -17.99
CA LEU A 156 4.82 -4.55 -17.12
C LEU A 156 5.58 -5.63 -17.90
N GLU A 157 5.00 -6.14 -19.00
CA GLU A 157 5.63 -7.17 -19.85
C GLU A 157 6.88 -6.67 -20.57
N GLN A 158 7.04 -5.37 -20.72
CA GLN A 158 8.24 -4.76 -21.32
C GLN A 158 9.44 -4.73 -20.37
N ASP A 159 9.21 -4.95 -19.07
CA ASP A 159 10.29 -4.97 -18.06
C ASP A 159 10.78 -6.41 -17.82
N PRO A 160 12.03 -6.73 -18.22
CA PRO A 160 12.58 -8.07 -18.04
C PRO A 160 12.79 -8.48 -16.57
N GLN A 161 12.67 -7.54 -15.62
CA GLN A 161 12.79 -7.80 -14.18
C GLN A 161 11.44 -8.19 -13.56
N VAL A 162 10.33 -8.05 -14.31
CA VAL A 162 9.00 -8.42 -13.84
C VAL A 162 8.73 -9.88 -14.15
N GLU A 163 8.54 -10.67 -13.12
CA GLU A 163 8.11 -12.07 -13.21
C GLU A 163 6.61 -12.18 -12.93
N PHE A 164 5.89 -12.87 -13.81
CA PHE A 164 4.44 -13.05 -13.72
C PHE A 164 4.08 -14.40 -13.10
N ILE A 165 3.21 -14.39 -12.10
CA ILE A 165 2.56 -15.60 -11.59
C ILE A 165 1.22 -15.73 -12.32
N LEU A 166 1.07 -16.79 -13.11
CA LEU A 166 -0.21 -17.15 -13.73
C LEU A 166 -1.04 -17.98 -12.75
N ALA A 167 -2.35 -17.78 -12.72
CA ALA A 167 -3.27 -18.46 -11.78
C ALA A 167 -3.12 -19.99 -11.79
N ASP A 168 -2.80 -20.59 -12.94
CA ASP A 168 -2.57 -22.05 -13.08
C ASP A 168 -1.30 -22.55 -12.38
N SER A 169 -0.29 -21.68 -12.20
CA SER A 169 0.95 -22.05 -11.49
C SER A 169 0.79 -22.01 -9.96
N TYR A 170 -0.16 -21.25 -9.45
CA TYR A 170 -0.43 -21.18 -8.01
C TYR A 170 -1.07 -22.46 -7.48
N GLN A 171 -1.98 -23.07 -8.26
CA GLN A 171 -2.58 -24.37 -7.91
C GLN A 171 -1.56 -25.51 -7.96
N ALA A 172 -0.61 -25.47 -8.90
CA ALA A 172 0.46 -26.46 -8.99
C ALA A 172 1.46 -26.36 -7.83
N ALA A 173 1.79 -25.15 -7.37
CA ALA A 173 2.71 -24.94 -6.24
C ALA A 173 2.11 -25.41 -4.90
N ILE A 174 0.81 -25.15 -4.65
CA ILE A 174 0.12 -25.61 -3.44
C ILE A 174 -0.01 -27.15 -3.44
N ALA A 175 -0.28 -27.77 -4.61
CA ALA A 175 -0.37 -29.22 -4.74
C ALA A 175 0.97 -29.92 -4.49
N THR A 176 2.09 -29.26 -4.78
CA THR A 176 3.44 -29.81 -4.55
C THR A 176 3.84 -29.74 -3.07
N ASP A 177 3.41 -28.71 -2.34
CA ASP A 177 3.72 -28.55 -0.92
C ASP A 177 2.92 -29.51 -0.02
N GLN A 178 1.71 -29.91 -0.45
CA GLN A 178 0.90 -30.89 0.29
C GLN A 178 1.44 -32.34 0.18
N ASN A 179 2.22 -32.64 -0.84
CA ASN A 179 2.80 -33.98 -1.03
C ASN A 179 4.11 -34.22 -0.22
N THR A 180 4.64 -33.22 0.46
CA THR A 180 5.88 -33.36 1.26
C THR A 180 5.62 -33.72 2.73
N PHE A 181 4.36 -33.78 3.15
CA PHE A 181 3.97 -34.15 4.54
C PHE A 181 3.47 -35.59 4.72
N ASP A 182 3.70 -36.49 3.77
CA ASP A 182 3.45 -37.90 3.98
C ASP A 182 4.57 -38.51 4.86
N MET A 183 4.31 -38.48 6.15
CA MET A 183 5.14 -39.12 7.18
C MET A 183 5.24 -40.62 6.89
N LYS A 184 6.45 -41.11 6.68
CA LYS A 184 6.76 -42.54 6.75
C LYS A 184 6.37 -43.08 8.11
N PRO A 185 5.64 -44.20 8.18
CA PRO A 185 5.38 -44.83 9.45
C PRO A 185 6.69 -45.39 10.04
N VAL A 186 6.95 -45.08 11.31
CA VAL A 186 8.04 -45.65 12.08
C VAL A 186 7.73 -47.11 12.27
N ALA A 187 8.53 -47.98 11.66
CA ALA A 187 8.49 -49.42 11.89
C ALA A 187 8.96 -49.71 13.35
N SER A 188 8.05 -50.19 14.15
CA SER A 188 8.37 -50.88 15.43
C SER A 188 8.99 -52.23 15.13
N SER A 189 10.21 -52.43 15.54
CA SER A 189 10.86 -53.74 15.56
C SER A 189 10.93 -54.29 17.00
N PRO A 190 11.01 -55.64 17.17
CA PRO A 190 10.51 -56.44 18.27
C PRO A 190 11.37 -56.39 19.54
#